data_cb4e07aeeb8ab9a8992a7e4d41d2709c
#
_entry.id   cb4e07aeeb8ab9a8992a7e4d41d2709c
#
_cell.length_a   1.000
_cell.length_b   1.000
_cell.length_c   1.000
_cell.angle_alpha   90.00
_cell.angle_beta   90.00
_cell.angle_gamma   90.00
#
_symmetry.space_group_name_H-M   'P 1'
#
loop_
_entity.id
_entity.type
_entity.pdbx_description
1 polymer ?
#
loop_
_entity_poly.entity_id
_entity_poly.type
_entity_poly.pdbx_seq_one_letter_code
_entity_poly.pdbx_strand_id
1 'polypeptide(L)'
;MSTRPELKTVDVYNEDAILVSSIIKDLGRPLEILEAGCGLDWPLDLDGVDYRLTGIDLDKDALQSRIQKMGDLHEAIIGDLAAPATIPASRYDVIYNSFVLEHIPDAEGALINMLNGLKPGGLLVLRIPDRDSVYGWTARRMPFRLHIAYYRYFVRYPHAGKPGHSPFPTYYAPLISRAGIRDFCNRNGCTILEERGHTYYVRGTDVRVRITRAYAKALSAISLGALSWRHNNLTYVIRKGEAGSLGDDPVS
;
A
#
# COMPACT_ATOMS: atom_id res chain seq x y z
N MET A 1 -2.64 15.12 -25.63
CA MET A 1 -2.55 13.80 -24.96
C MET A 1 -1.40 13.86 -23.99
N SER A 2 -1.64 13.99 -22.72
CA SER A 2 -0.59 13.94 -21.69
C SER A 2 -0.11 12.49 -21.61
N THR A 3 1.10 12.22 -22.07
CA THR A 3 1.75 10.92 -21.90
C THR A 3 1.98 10.73 -20.40
N ARG A 4 1.18 9.84 -19.78
CA ARG A 4 1.46 9.42 -18.39
C ARG A 4 2.91 8.93 -18.34
N PRO A 5 3.76 9.44 -17.42
CA PRO A 5 5.12 8.97 -17.31
C PRO A 5 5.12 7.45 -17.12
N GLU A 6 6.03 6.77 -17.82
CA GLU A 6 6.12 5.30 -17.76
C GLU A 6 6.45 4.88 -16.33
N LEU A 7 5.66 3.95 -15.80
CA LEU A 7 5.85 3.44 -14.46
C LEU A 7 7.01 2.44 -14.47
N LYS A 8 8.00 2.64 -13.62
CA LYS A 8 9.05 1.65 -13.41
C LYS A 8 8.43 0.39 -12.83
N THR A 9 8.56 -0.74 -13.52
CA THR A 9 8.05 -2.03 -13.04
C THR A 9 9.14 -2.77 -12.30
N VAL A 10 8.76 -3.39 -11.18
CA VAL A 10 9.61 -4.25 -10.37
C VAL A 10 9.31 -5.69 -10.75
N ASP A 11 10.33 -6.42 -11.18
CA ASP A 11 10.16 -7.78 -11.71
C ASP A 11 10.60 -8.88 -10.73
N VAL A 12 11.32 -8.53 -9.65
CA VAL A 12 11.82 -9.49 -8.65
C VAL A 12 10.93 -9.48 -7.40
N TYR A 13 10.70 -10.65 -6.82
CA TYR A 13 9.97 -10.80 -5.56
C TYR A 13 10.72 -10.05 -4.43
N ASN A 14 10.00 -9.24 -3.66
CA ASN A 14 10.52 -8.38 -2.57
C ASN A 14 11.47 -7.23 -2.99
N GLU A 15 11.68 -6.98 -4.29
CA GLU A 15 12.51 -5.83 -4.72
C GLU A 15 11.97 -4.49 -4.20
N ASP A 16 10.66 -4.35 -4.09
CA ASP A 16 10.03 -3.17 -3.48
C ASP A 16 10.31 -3.06 -1.97
N ALA A 17 10.33 -4.17 -1.23
CA ALA A 17 10.71 -4.18 0.18
C ALA A 17 12.19 -3.83 0.36
N ILE A 18 13.08 -4.34 -0.50
CA ILE A 18 14.51 -4.02 -0.50
C ILE A 18 14.72 -2.53 -0.77
N LEU A 19 14.04 -1.97 -1.79
CA LEU A 19 14.12 -0.54 -2.10
C LEU A 19 13.64 0.32 -0.93
N VAL A 20 12.49 -0.01 -0.35
CA VAL A 20 11.93 0.71 0.80
C VAL A 20 12.88 0.63 2.00
N SER A 21 13.42 -0.56 2.29
CA SER A 21 14.39 -0.75 3.38
C SER A 21 15.65 0.10 3.16
N SER A 22 16.17 0.15 1.93
CA SER A 22 17.33 1.00 1.59
C SER A 22 17.04 2.48 1.84
N ILE A 23 15.89 2.99 1.38
CA ILE A 23 15.52 4.40 1.59
C ILE A 23 15.38 4.73 3.08
N ILE A 24 14.83 3.81 3.88
CA ILE A 24 14.71 4.02 5.33
C ILE A 24 16.07 3.99 6.01
N LYS A 25 16.96 3.06 5.63
CA LYS A 25 18.34 2.97 6.14
C LYS A 25 19.14 4.26 5.85
N ASP A 26 18.92 4.87 4.70
CA ASP A 26 19.60 6.11 4.30
C ASP A 26 19.19 7.34 5.14
N LEU A 27 18.16 7.25 5.98
CA LEU A 27 17.82 8.32 6.93
C LEU A 27 18.90 8.50 8.02
N GLY A 28 19.70 7.46 8.33
CA GLY A 28 20.95 7.54 9.11
C GLY A 28 20.81 8.02 10.56
N ARG A 29 19.64 7.84 11.18
CA ARG A 29 19.33 8.26 12.56
C ARG A 29 18.32 7.30 13.21
N PRO A 30 18.16 7.33 14.55
CA PRO A 30 17.09 6.60 15.21
C PRO A 30 15.71 7.00 14.70
N LEU A 31 14.80 6.03 14.54
CA LEU A 31 13.49 6.20 13.89
C LEU A 31 12.33 5.75 14.77
N GLU A 32 11.28 6.54 14.79
CA GLU A 32 9.94 6.12 15.22
C GLU A 32 9.16 5.67 13.97
N ILE A 33 8.83 4.39 13.91
CA ILE A 33 8.13 3.78 12.76
C ILE A 33 6.74 3.31 13.19
N LEU A 34 5.73 3.61 12.38
CA LEU A 34 4.39 3.07 12.52
C LEU A 34 4.12 2.09 11.38
N GLU A 35 3.71 0.88 11.72
CA GLU A 35 3.08 -0.04 10.79
C GLU A 35 1.56 0.06 10.92
N ALA A 36 0.94 0.67 9.93
CA ALA A 36 -0.50 0.96 9.89
C ALA A 36 -1.24 -0.19 9.21
N GLY A 37 -2.00 -0.98 9.98
CA GLY A 37 -2.54 -2.27 9.56
C GLY A 37 -1.45 -3.34 9.57
N CYS A 38 -0.90 -3.62 10.77
CA CYS A 38 0.34 -4.38 10.88
C CYS A 38 0.19 -5.90 10.66
N GLY A 39 -1.03 -6.45 10.72
CA GLY A 39 -1.26 -7.86 10.45
C GLY A 39 -0.37 -8.81 11.27
N LEU A 40 0.20 -9.81 10.58
CA LEU A 40 0.93 -10.92 11.23
C LEU A 40 2.45 -10.88 11.06
N ASP A 41 3.01 -10.08 10.15
CA ASP A 41 4.45 -10.08 9.83
C ASP A 41 4.98 -8.70 9.41
N TRP A 42 6.28 -8.49 9.65
CA TRP A 42 7.01 -7.30 9.24
C TRP A 42 7.91 -7.64 8.05
N PRO A 43 7.70 -7.01 6.88
CA PRO A 43 8.38 -7.41 5.66
C PRO A 43 9.69 -6.67 5.38
N LEU A 44 10.02 -5.61 6.15
CA LEU A 44 11.21 -4.80 5.87
C LEU A 44 12.43 -5.30 6.65
N ASP A 45 13.55 -5.37 5.96
CA ASP A 45 14.86 -5.62 6.57
C ASP A 45 15.51 -4.28 6.94
N LEU A 46 15.50 -3.96 8.23
CA LEU A 46 16.09 -2.75 8.79
C LEU A 46 17.29 -3.08 9.70
N ASP A 47 18.00 -4.16 9.43
CA ASP A 47 19.23 -4.51 10.18
C ASP A 47 20.22 -3.33 10.15
N GLY A 48 20.75 -3.01 11.33
CA GLY A 48 21.66 -1.88 11.53
C GLY A 48 21.00 -0.52 11.74
N VAL A 49 19.67 -0.43 11.70
CA VAL A 49 18.92 0.79 12.05
C VAL A 49 18.45 0.70 13.49
N ASP A 50 18.66 1.76 14.26
CA ASP A 50 18.02 1.94 15.57
C ASP A 50 16.59 2.45 15.36
N TYR A 51 15.57 1.66 15.69
CA TYR A 51 14.18 2.06 15.52
C TYR A 51 13.24 1.49 16.58
N ARG A 52 12.14 2.19 16.78
CA ARG A 52 10.98 1.71 17.54
C ARG A 52 9.83 1.47 16.59
N LEU A 53 9.27 0.27 16.62
CA LEU A 53 8.13 -0.12 15.79
C LEU A 53 6.84 -0.11 16.61
N THR A 54 5.90 0.73 16.21
CA THR A 54 4.51 0.73 16.70
C THR A 54 3.63 0.03 15.66
N GLY A 55 2.83 -0.95 16.06
CA GLY A 55 1.81 -1.56 15.20
C GLY A 55 0.42 -1.04 15.53
N ILE A 56 -0.37 -0.67 14.52
CA ILE A 56 -1.81 -0.40 14.67
C ILE A 56 -2.59 -1.40 13.83
N ASP A 57 -3.60 -2.02 14.43
CA ASP A 57 -4.55 -2.89 13.73
C ASP A 57 -5.92 -2.89 14.43
N LEU A 58 -6.99 -3.20 13.69
CA LEU A 58 -8.31 -3.49 14.24
C LEU A 58 -8.38 -4.89 14.86
N ASP A 59 -7.57 -5.82 14.33
CA ASP A 59 -7.53 -7.21 14.76
C ASP A 59 -6.63 -7.38 15.99
N LYS A 60 -7.29 -7.46 17.16
CA LYS A 60 -6.63 -7.68 18.42
C LYS A 60 -5.82 -9.00 18.46
N ASP A 61 -6.31 -10.05 17.79
CA ASP A 61 -5.65 -11.36 17.81
C ASP A 61 -4.40 -11.34 16.94
N ALA A 62 -4.41 -10.59 15.83
CA ALA A 62 -3.22 -10.34 15.02
C ALA A 62 -2.15 -9.57 15.82
N LEU A 63 -2.51 -8.48 16.49
CA LEU A 63 -1.61 -7.72 17.36
C LEU A 63 -1.03 -8.58 18.48
N GLN A 64 -1.86 -9.37 19.15
CA GLN A 64 -1.40 -10.25 20.21
C GLN A 64 -0.46 -11.33 19.70
N SER A 65 -0.72 -11.87 18.50
CA SER A 65 0.16 -12.82 17.83
C SER A 65 1.52 -12.20 17.50
N ARG A 66 1.55 -10.95 17.01
CA ARG A 66 2.79 -10.20 16.74
C ARG A 66 3.62 -10.01 18.00
N ILE A 67 3.00 -9.57 19.10
CA ILE A 67 3.69 -9.38 20.38
C ILE A 67 4.24 -10.70 20.91
N GLN A 68 3.43 -11.77 20.90
CA GLN A 68 3.79 -13.02 21.58
C GLN A 68 4.70 -13.94 20.76
N LYS A 69 4.54 -13.97 19.42
CA LYS A 69 5.26 -14.90 18.55
C LYS A 69 6.45 -14.28 17.85
N MET A 70 6.29 -13.04 17.37
CA MET A 70 7.35 -12.34 16.65
C MET A 70 8.21 -11.50 17.60
N GLY A 71 7.60 -10.85 18.59
CA GLY A 71 8.29 -9.99 19.54
C GLY A 71 8.93 -8.76 18.94
N ASP A 72 8.47 -8.34 17.75
CA ASP A 72 9.06 -7.26 16.96
C ASP A 72 8.41 -5.89 17.20
N LEU A 73 7.19 -5.86 17.78
CA LEU A 73 6.52 -4.60 18.12
C LEU A 73 6.99 -4.08 19.49
N HIS A 74 7.40 -2.81 19.52
CA HIS A 74 7.70 -2.09 20.76
C HIS A 74 6.45 -1.50 21.40
N GLU A 75 5.43 -1.21 20.59
CA GLU A 75 4.13 -0.70 21.02
C GLU A 75 3.03 -1.25 20.11
N ALA A 76 1.86 -1.52 20.64
CA ALA A 76 0.70 -1.98 19.87
C ALA A 76 -0.53 -1.17 20.23
N ILE A 77 -1.25 -0.71 19.22
CA ILE A 77 -2.46 0.10 19.35
C ILE A 77 -3.60 -0.62 18.63
N ILE A 78 -4.68 -0.90 19.36
CA ILE A 78 -5.93 -1.37 18.74
C ILE A 78 -6.69 -0.12 18.28
N GLY A 79 -6.88 0.06 16.98
CA GLY A 79 -7.55 1.24 16.48
C GLY A 79 -7.87 1.23 15.00
N ASP A 80 -8.87 2.04 14.64
CA ASP A 80 -9.26 2.29 13.26
C ASP A 80 -8.40 3.43 12.69
N LEU A 81 -7.72 3.16 11.59
CA LEU A 81 -6.89 4.15 10.89
C LEU A 81 -7.70 5.34 10.37
N ALA A 82 -8.99 5.15 10.08
CA ALA A 82 -9.89 6.22 9.65
C ALA A 82 -10.44 7.05 10.82
N ALA A 83 -10.39 6.53 12.05
CA ALA A 83 -10.90 7.27 13.22
C ALA A 83 -9.94 8.42 13.58
N PRO A 84 -10.48 9.63 13.86
CA PRO A 84 -9.66 10.77 14.28
C PRO A 84 -8.85 10.45 15.56
N ALA A 85 -7.62 10.98 15.62
CA ALA A 85 -6.72 10.87 16.77
C ALA A 85 -6.26 9.44 17.15
N THR A 86 -6.54 8.43 16.33
CA THR A 86 -5.99 7.08 16.54
C THR A 86 -4.48 7.08 16.38
N ILE A 87 -3.95 7.87 15.44
CA ILE A 87 -2.52 8.02 15.21
C ILE A 87 -2.05 9.30 15.91
N PRO A 88 -1.10 9.22 16.87
CA PRO A 88 -0.53 10.42 17.51
C PRO A 88 0.11 11.36 16.48
N ALA A 89 -0.21 12.67 16.55
CA ALA A 89 0.25 13.65 15.60
C ALA A 89 1.77 13.88 15.68
N SER A 90 2.42 14.04 14.54
CA SER A 90 3.84 14.40 14.38
C SER A 90 4.81 13.53 15.20
N ARG A 91 4.47 12.26 15.35
CA ARG A 91 5.26 11.31 16.14
C ARG A 91 6.24 10.50 15.29
N TYR A 92 5.85 10.09 14.09
CA TYR A 92 6.56 9.06 13.33
C TYR A 92 7.46 9.66 12.25
N ASP A 93 8.63 9.07 12.08
CA ASP A 93 9.56 9.37 10.99
C ASP A 93 9.15 8.64 9.72
N VAL A 94 8.62 7.42 9.89
CA VAL A 94 8.13 6.57 8.79
C VAL A 94 6.79 5.97 9.17
N ILE A 95 5.83 6.00 8.25
CA ILE A 95 4.59 5.21 8.34
C ILE A 95 4.56 4.25 7.17
N TYR A 96 4.44 2.95 7.46
CA TYR A 96 4.32 1.88 6.48
C TYR A 96 2.90 1.32 6.48
N ASN A 97 2.25 1.31 5.31
CA ASN A 97 0.92 0.75 5.10
C ASN A 97 0.94 -0.15 3.86
N SER A 98 0.57 -1.41 4.03
CA SER A 98 0.70 -2.43 2.98
C SER A 98 -0.56 -3.25 2.83
N PHE A 99 -1.29 -3.04 1.73
CA PHE A 99 -2.51 -3.77 1.39
C PHE A 99 -3.60 -3.70 2.46
N VAL A 100 -3.80 -2.54 3.05
CA VAL A 100 -4.80 -2.24 4.08
C VAL A 100 -5.78 -1.19 3.59
N LEU A 101 -5.29 -0.16 2.90
CA LEU A 101 -6.07 1.02 2.52
C LEU A 101 -7.28 0.67 1.65
N GLU A 102 -7.17 -0.36 0.80
CA GLU A 102 -8.26 -0.87 -0.03
C GLU A 102 -9.42 -1.49 0.76
N HIS A 103 -9.20 -1.81 2.03
CA HIS A 103 -10.20 -2.38 2.93
C HIS A 103 -10.88 -1.32 3.80
N ILE A 104 -10.43 -0.08 3.76
CA ILE A 104 -10.94 1.03 4.56
C ILE A 104 -11.99 1.81 3.74
N PRO A 105 -13.25 1.93 4.21
CA PRO A 105 -14.29 2.70 3.51
C PRO A 105 -13.89 4.15 3.31
N ASP A 106 -13.36 4.82 4.34
CA ASP A 106 -12.81 6.17 4.29
C ASP A 106 -11.27 6.12 4.15
N ALA A 107 -10.82 5.69 2.98
CA ALA A 107 -9.40 5.61 2.67
C ALA A 107 -8.69 6.97 2.69
N GLU A 108 -9.42 8.05 2.34
CA GLU A 108 -8.85 9.41 2.35
C GLU A 108 -8.65 9.92 3.77
N GLY A 109 -9.63 9.71 4.66
CA GLY A 109 -9.49 10.01 6.08
C GLY A 109 -8.34 9.26 6.72
N ALA A 110 -8.18 7.98 6.41
CA ALA A 110 -7.05 7.18 6.89
C ALA A 110 -5.69 7.73 6.41
N LEU A 111 -5.58 8.14 5.13
CA LEU A 111 -4.35 8.77 4.62
C LEU A 111 -4.06 10.10 5.28
N ILE A 112 -5.08 10.94 5.53
CA ILE A 112 -4.93 12.20 6.25
C ILE A 112 -4.44 11.95 7.68
N ASN A 113 -5.00 10.97 8.38
CA ASN A 113 -4.56 10.60 9.73
C ASN A 113 -3.11 10.11 9.73
N MET A 114 -2.71 9.29 8.75
CA MET A 114 -1.30 8.89 8.60
C MET A 114 -0.39 10.09 8.32
N LEU A 115 -0.76 11.01 7.42
CA LEU A 115 0.03 12.23 7.19
C LEU A 115 0.15 13.09 8.46
N ASN A 116 -0.93 13.23 9.23
CA ASN A 116 -0.90 13.97 10.48
C ASN A 116 0.03 13.30 11.51
N GLY A 117 0.10 11.98 11.53
CA GLY A 117 1.00 11.20 12.38
C GLY A 117 2.48 11.33 12.02
N LEU A 118 2.80 11.67 10.77
CA LEU A 118 4.18 11.90 10.35
C LEU A 118 4.72 13.23 10.86
N LYS A 119 5.99 13.23 11.24
CA LYS A 119 6.80 14.44 11.42
C LYS A 119 6.92 15.20 10.09
N PRO A 120 7.18 16.52 10.11
CA PRO A 120 7.57 17.25 8.88
C PRO A 120 8.77 16.55 8.21
N GLY A 121 8.72 16.38 6.88
CA GLY A 121 9.73 15.65 6.12
C GLY A 121 9.71 14.13 6.29
N GLY A 122 8.80 13.58 7.10
CA GLY A 122 8.64 12.13 7.32
C GLY A 122 8.14 11.40 6.08
N LEU A 123 8.33 10.08 6.05
CA LEU A 123 8.03 9.22 4.91
C LEU A 123 6.76 8.39 5.13
N LEU A 124 5.83 8.46 4.17
CA LEU A 124 4.72 7.53 4.04
C LEU A 124 5.05 6.51 2.96
N VAL A 125 5.10 5.24 3.33
CA VAL A 125 5.25 4.12 2.41
C VAL A 125 3.89 3.47 2.21
N LEU A 126 3.41 3.45 0.97
CA LEU A 126 2.13 2.82 0.62
C LEU A 126 2.35 1.67 -0.35
N ARG A 127 1.74 0.53 -0.07
CA ARG A 127 1.58 -0.58 -1.02
C ARG A 127 0.09 -0.84 -1.18
N ILE A 128 -0.41 -0.64 -2.39
CA ILE A 128 -1.84 -0.73 -2.71
C ILE A 128 -2.07 -1.50 -4.02
N PRO A 129 -3.21 -2.16 -4.20
CA PRO A 129 -3.60 -2.64 -5.52
C PRO A 129 -3.95 -1.44 -6.41
N ASP A 130 -3.56 -1.49 -7.70
CA ASP A 130 -4.00 -0.46 -8.65
C ASP A 130 -5.39 -0.77 -9.19
N ARG A 131 -6.39 0.00 -8.75
CA ARG A 131 -7.78 -0.15 -9.20
C ARG A 131 -7.96 0.06 -10.70
N ASP A 132 -7.06 0.80 -11.36
CA ASP A 132 -7.11 1.13 -12.79
C ASP A 132 -6.20 0.22 -13.62
N SER A 133 -5.62 -0.83 -13.03
CA SER A 133 -5.07 -1.96 -13.75
C SER A 133 -6.18 -2.88 -14.28
N VAL A 134 -5.85 -3.74 -15.25
CA VAL A 134 -6.78 -4.79 -15.72
C VAL A 134 -7.25 -5.65 -14.55
N TYR A 135 -6.35 -5.97 -13.63
CA TYR A 135 -6.62 -6.80 -12.45
C TYR A 135 -7.58 -6.10 -11.48
N GLY A 136 -7.30 -4.85 -11.11
CA GLY A 136 -8.18 -4.05 -10.24
C GLY A 136 -9.53 -3.78 -10.88
N TRP A 137 -9.57 -3.53 -12.18
CA TRP A 137 -10.81 -3.38 -12.93
C TRP A 137 -11.66 -4.66 -12.91
N THR A 138 -11.03 -5.83 -13.11
CA THR A 138 -11.70 -7.12 -13.05
C THR A 138 -12.19 -7.42 -11.64
N ALA A 139 -11.33 -7.21 -10.64
CA ALA A 139 -11.65 -7.44 -9.24
C ALA A 139 -12.87 -6.64 -8.78
N ARG A 140 -12.94 -5.36 -9.14
CA ARG A 140 -14.09 -4.48 -8.79
C ARG A 140 -15.43 -4.91 -9.41
N ARG A 141 -15.40 -5.62 -10.54
CA ARG A 141 -16.60 -6.08 -11.24
C ARG A 141 -16.96 -7.52 -10.91
N MET A 142 -16.06 -8.26 -10.31
CA MET A 142 -16.27 -9.65 -9.94
C MET A 142 -17.07 -9.72 -8.63
N PRO A 143 -18.23 -10.38 -8.59
CA PRO A 143 -18.94 -10.65 -7.34
C PRO A 143 -18.03 -11.36 -6.32
N PHE A 144 -18.11 -10.96 -5.05
CA PHE A 144 -17.21 -11.47 -3.99
C PHE A 144 -17.21 -13.00 -3.87
N ARG A 145 -18.36 -13.65 -4.11
CA ARG A 145 -18.45 -15.12 -4.14
C ARG A 145 -17.57 -15.75 -5.24
N LEU A 146 -17.44 -15.09 -6.39
CA LEU A 146 -16.56 -15.54 -7.48
C LEU A 146 -15.09 -15.28 -7.13
N HIS A 147 -14.78 -14.21 -6.40
CA HIS A 147 -13.45 -13.98 -5.83
C HIS A 147 -13.04 -15.14 -4.92
N ILE A 148 -13.91 -15.54 -3.97
CA ILE A 148 -13.65 -16.68 -3.09
C ILE A 148 -13.44 -17.96 -3.91
N ALA A 149 -14.28 -18.22 -4.91
CA ALA A 149 -14.14 -19.38 -5.79
C ALA A 149 -12.81 -19.36 -6.55
N TYR A 150 -12.42 -18.20 -7.11
CA TYR A 150 -11.13 -18.01 -7.79
C TYR A 150 -9.96 -18.34 -6.85
N TYR A 151 -9.94 -17.77 -5.64
CA TYR A 151 -8.90 -18.07 -4.66
C TYR A 151 -8.87 -19.54 -4.27
N ARG A 152 -10.04 -20.15 -4.03
CA ARG A 152 -10.14 -21.55 -3.59
C ARG A 152 -9.69 -22.54 -4.67
N TYR A 153 -10.13 -22.35 -5.91
CA TYR A 153 -9.93 -23.32 -6.99
C TYR A 153 -8.76 -23.00 -7.90
N PHE A 154 -8.52 -21.71 -8.17
CA PHE A 154 -7.49 -21.27 -9.11
C PHE A 154 -6.16 -20.96 -8.40
N VAL A 155 -6.19 -20.23 -7.29
CA VAL A 155 -5.02 -19.95 -6.45
C VAL A 155 -4.68 -21.15 -5.55
N ARG A 156 -5.60 -22.11 -5.40
CA ARG A 156 -5.46 -23.30 -4.52
C ARG A 156 -5.30 -22.93 -3.05
N TYR A 157 -6.07 -21.95 -2.59
CA TYR A 157 -6.13 -21.54 -1.19
C TYR A 157 -7.42 -22.09 -0.53
N PRO A 158 -7.39 -23.25 0.13
CA PRO A 158 -8.61 -23.95 0.61
C PRO A 158 -9.39 -23.19 1.67
N HIS A 159 -8.70 -22.30 2.39
CA HIS A 159 -9.30 -21.50 3.47
C HIS A 159 -9.91 -20.17 2.97
N ALA A 160 -9.87 -19.91 1.66
CA ALA A 160 -10.41 -18.68 1.10
C ALA A 160 -11.83 -18.38 1.55
N GLY A 161 -12.05 -17.14 2.03
CA GLY A 161 -13.35 -16.66 2.49
C GLY A 161 -13.80 -17.16 3.86
N LYS A 162 -12.95 -17.89 4.61
CA LYS A 162 -13.18 -18.14 6.04
C LYS A 162 -12.76 -16.93 6.88
N PRO A 163 -13.29 -16.74 8.10
CA PRO A 163 -12.84 -15.67 8.99
C PRO A 163 -11.32 -15.64 9.14
N GLY A 164 -10.69 -14.48 9.02
CA GLY A 164 -9.24 -14.32 9.08
C GLY A 164 -8.46 -14.75 7.84
N HIS A 165 -9.13 -15.15 6.75
CA HIS A 165 -8.47 -15.62 5.52
C HIS A 165 -8.91 -14.83 4.28
N SER A 166 -7.93 -14.47 3.44
CA SER A 166 -8.17 -13.81 2.15
C SER A 166 -9.11 -14.62 1.22
N PRO A 167 -9.81 -13.97 0.29
CA PRO A 167 -9.84 -12.52 0.06
C PRO A 167 -10.74 -11.81 1.06
N PHE A 168 -10.36 -10.59 1.43
CA PHE A 168 -11.20 -9.69 2.22
C PHE A 168 -12.02 -8.78 1.31
N PRO A 169 -13.19 -8.27 1.76
CA PRO A 169 -13.91 -7.24 1.02
C PRO A 169 -13.05 -6.02 0.75
N THR A 170 -13.13 -5.47 -0.46
CA THR A 170 -12.38 -4.30 -0.89
C THR A 170 -13.32 -3.22 -1.40
N TYR A 171 -13.06 -1.98 -1.04
CA TYR A 171 -13.88 -0.83 -1.45
C TYR A 171 -13.36 -0.17 -2.73
N TYR A 172 -12.07 -0.29 -3.03
CA TYR A 172 -11.43 0.30 -4.21
C TYR A 172 -11.84 1.75 -4.47
N ALA A 173 -11.73 2.61 -3.46
CA ALA A 173 -11.99 4.04 -3.61
C ALA A 173 -11.22 4.65 -4.80
N PRO A 174 -11.68 5.74 -5.44
CA PRO A 174 -10.95 6.41 -6.52
C PRO A 174 -9.51 6.77 -6.17
N LEU A 175 -9.26 7.04 -4.90
CA LEU A 175 -7.95 7.30 -4.33
C LEU A 175 -6.97 6.12 -4.53
N ILE A 176 -7.46 4.86 -4.53
CA ILE A 176 -6.64 3.64 -4.71
C ILE A 176 -6.27 3.47 -6.19
N SER A 177 -5.63 4.46 -6.74
CA SER A 177 -5.16 4.48 -8.12
C SER A 177 -3.95 5.40 -8.26
N ARG A 178 -3.21 5.24 -9.34
CA ARG A 178 -2.09 6.10 -9.66
C ARG A 178 -2.47 7.58 -9.74
N ALA A 179 -3.61 7.88 -10.35
CA ALA A 179 -4.12 9.24 -10.44
C ALA A 179 -4.59 9.77 -9.07
N GLY A 180 -5.27 8.93 -8.28
CA GLY A 180 -5.79 9.31 -6.97
C GLY A 180 -4.68 9.63 -5.97
N ILE A 181 -3.64 8.79 -5.88
CA ILE A 181 -2.50 9.07 -4.99
C ILE A 181 -1.75 10.33 -5.39
N ARG A 182 -1.55 10.57 -6.69
CA ARG A 182 -0.89 11.79 -7.17
C ARG A 182 -1.70 13.04 -6.85
N ASP A 183 -3.01 13.01 -7.08
CA ASP A 183 -3.91 14.10 -6.74
C ASP A 183 -3.92 14.37 -5.23
N PHE A 184 -3.99 13.31 -4.42
CA PHE A 184 -3.89 13.41 -2.97
C PHE A 184 -2.58 14.08 -2.52
N CYS A 185 -1.44 13.65 -3.06
CA CYS A 185 -0.14 14.25 -2.74
C CYS A 185 -0.09 15.73 -3.11
N ASN A 186 -0.59 16.10 -4.29
CA ASN A 186 -0.62 17.48 -4.74
C ASN A 186 -1.47 18.37 -3.82
N ARG A 187 -2.66 17.90 -3.42
CA ARG A 187 -3.56 18.64 -2.52
C ARG A 187 -3.00 18.79 -1.10
N ASN A 188 -2.16 17.87 -0.66
CA ASN A 188 -1.63 17.84 0.70
C ASN A 188 -0.14 18.24 0.80
N GLY A 189 0.43 18.86 -0.25
CA GLY A 189 1.81 19.34 -0.24
C GLY A 189 2.86 18.23 -0.05
N CYS A 190 2.57 17.00 -0.52
CA CYS A 190 3.47 15.87 -0.43
C CYS A 190 4.25 15.65 -1.72
N THR A 191 5.47 15.14 -1.60
CA THR A 191 6.33 14.80 -2.74
C THR A 191 6.45 13.28 -2.88
N ILE A 192 6.13 12.75 -4.07
CA ILE A 192 6.36 11.33 -4.39
C ILE A 192 7.85 11.16 -4.74
N LEU A 193 8.59 10.46 -3.90
CA LEU A 193 10.01 10.14 -4.13
C LEU A 193 10.16 8.93 -5.03
N GLU A 194 9.35 7.89 -4.80
CA GLU A 194 9.33 6.66 -5.58
C GLU A 194 7.90 6.25 -5.91
N GLU A 195 7.71 5.79 -7.14
CA GLU A 195 6.48 5.20 -7.65
C GLU A 195 6.84 3.98 -8.47
N ARG A 196 6.45 2.79 -8.01
CA ARG A 196 6.76 1.51 -8.65
C ARG A 196 5.50 0.71 -8.89
N GLY A 197 5.47 0.01 -10.02
CA GLY A 197 4.43 -0.98 -10.30
C GLY A 197 5.00 -2.38 -10.20
N HIS A 198 4.27 -3.31 -9.60
CA HIS A 198 4.69 -4.70 -9.60
C HIS A 198 3.54 -5.67 -9.89
N THR A 199 3.89 -6.82 -10.48
CA THR A 199 2.95 -7.88 -10.82
C THR A 199 3.19 -9.09 -9.93
N TYR A 200 2.25 -9.38 -9.05
CA TYR A 200 2.33 -10.55 -8.18
C TYR A 200 1.87 -11.83 -8.90
N TYR A 201 0.84 -11.74 -9.76
CA TYR A 201 0.10 -12.90 -10.27
C TYR A 201 0.51 -13.37 -11.68
N VAL A 202 1.50 -12.75 -12.31
CA VAL A 202 1.83 -13.00 -13.72
C VAL A 202 3.24 -13.52 -13.91
N ARG A 203 3.85 -14.00 -12.83
CA ARG A 203 5.21 -14.58 -12.87
C ARG A 203 5.14 -16.08 -13.15
N GLY A 204 6.05 -16.53 -14.00
CA GLY A 204 6.19 -17.96 -14.33
C GLY A 204 5.72 -18.31 -15.75
N THR A 205 5.90 -19.57 -16.09
CA THR A 205 5.60 -20.15 -17.41
C THR A 205 4.38 -21.08 -17.39
N ASP A 206 3.72 -21.20 -16.25
CA ASP A 206 2.52 -22.04 -16.08
C ASP A 206 1.41 -21.60 -17.04
N VAL A 207 0.66 -22.56 -17.55
CA VAL A 207 -0.48 -22.34 -18.45
C VAL A 207 -1.47 -21.32 -17.88
N ARG A 208 -1.72 -21.34 -16.58
CA ARG A 208 -2.61 -20.38 -15.91
C ARG A 208 -2.09 -18.95 -15.99
N VAL A 209 -0.80 -18.76 -15.77
CA VAL A 209 -0.12 -17.47 -15.90
C VAL A 209 -0.20 -16.97 -17.35
N ARG A 210 -0.01 -17.85 -18.33
CA ARG A 210 -0.12 -17.52 -19.76
C ARG A 210 -1.54 -17.07 -20.13
N ILE A 211 -2.57 -17.78 -19.63
CA ILE A 211 -3.98 -17.42 -19.85
C ILE A 211 -4.29 -16.07 -19.20
N THR A 212 -3.90 -15.86 -17.94
CA THR A 212 -4.11 -14.59 -17.23
C THR A 212 -3.42 -13.42 -17.94
N ARG A 213 -2.19 -13.64 -18.42
CA ARG A 213 -1.45 -12.63 -19.18
C ARG A 213 -2.10 -12.32 -20.54
N ALA A 214 -2.59 -13.33 -21.25
CA ALA A 214 -3.30 -13.15 -22.51
C ALA A 214 -4.59 -12.36 -22.31
N TYR A 215 -5.38 -12.72 -21.30
CA TYR A 215 -6.58 -11.98 -20.90
C TYR A 215 -6.26 -10.51 -20.57
N ALA A 216 -5.24 -10.29 -19.73
CA ALA A 216 -4.87 -8.94 -19.32
C ALA A 216 -4.40 -8.08 -20.51
N LYS A 217 -3.64 -8.65 -21.44
CA LYS A 217 -3.21 -7.97 -22.67
C LYS A 217 -4.40 -7.64 -23.58
N ALA A 218 -5.33 -8.57 -23.74
CA ALA A 218 -6.52 -8.37 -24.57
C ALA A 218 -7.38 -7.23 -24.01
N LEU A 219 -7.67 -7.20 -22.70
CA LEU A 219 -8.43 -6.12 -22.08
C LEU A 219 -7.69 -4.78 -22.14
N SER A 220 -6.37 -4.78 -21.97
CA SER A 220 -5.57 -3.56 -22.12
C SER A 220 -5.66 -3.01 -23.53
N ALA A 221 -5.60 -3.86 -24.55
CA ALA A 221 -5.76 -3.46 -25.95
C ALA A 221 -7.18 -2.93 -26.23
N ILE A 222 -8.23 -3.60 -25.76
CA ILE A 222 -9.64 -3.18 -25.90
C ILE A 222 -9.86 -1.82 -25.23
N SER A 223 -9.22 -1.57 -24.09
CA SER A 223 -9.30 -0.29 -23.37
C SER A 223 -8.39 0.79 -23.96
N LEU A 224 -7.75 0.55 -25.12
CA LEU A 224 -6.76 1.44 -25.75
C LEU A 224 -5.62 1.83 -24.78
N GLY A 225 -5.22 0.91 -23.90
CA GLY A 225 -4.18 1.11 -22.90
C GLY A 225 -4.62 1.89 -21.64
N ALA A 226 -5.90 2.23 -21.50
CA ALA A 226 -6.42 2.89 -20.30
C ALA A 226 -6.28 2.01 -19.06
N LEU A 227 -6.38 0.68 -19.21
CA LEU A 227 -6.13 -0.31 -18.17
C LEU A 227 -4.74 -0.93 -18.38
N SER A 228 -3.86 -0.76 -17.40
CA SER A 228 -2.53 -1.39 -17.46
C SER A 228 -2.62 -2.90 -17.22
N TRP A 229 -1.91 -3.69 -18.04
CA TRP A 229 -1.73 -5.12 -17.81
C TRP A 229 -0.37 -5.45 -17.20
N ARG A 230 0.55 -4.45 -17.14
CA ARG A 230 1.96 -4.64 -16.76
C ARG A 230 2.16 -4.71 -15.25
N HIS A 231 1.21 -4.22 -14.46
CA HIS A 231 1.24 -4.25 -13.01
C HIS A 231 -0.19 -4.43 -12.45
N ASN A 232 -0.28 -4.91 -11.24
CA ASN A 232 -1.53 -5.02 -10.48
C ASN A 232 -1.47 -4.25 -9.16
N ASN A 233 -0.28 -3.98 -8.65
CA ASN A 233 -0.04 -3.27 -7.42
C ASN A 233 0.91 -2.08 -7.65
N LEU A 234 0.83 -1.12 -6.74
CA LEU A 234 1.65 0.08 -6.71
C LEU A 234 2.35 0.17 -5.36
N THR A 235 3.61 0.58 -5.39
CA THR A 235 4.39 0.93 -4.20
C THR A 235 4.86 2.37 -4.32
N TYR A 236 4.59 3.16 -3.28
CA TYR A 236 4.97 4.55 -3.18
C TYR A 236 5.87 4.79 -1.97
N VAL A 237 6.85 5.68 -2.13
CA VAL A 237 7.51 6.38 -1.04
C VAL A 237 7.18 7.85 -1.19
N ILE A 238 6.46 8.41 -0.24
CA ILE A 238 5.92 9.76 -0.26
C ILE A 238 6.53 10.54 0.92
N ARG A 239 7.08 11.72 0.65
CA ARG A 239 7.57 12.62 1.70
C ARG A 239 6.51 13.65 2.04
N LYS A 240 6.20 13.79 3.32
CA LYS A 240 5.39 14.90 3.83
C LYS A 240 6.15 16.21 3.68
N GLY A 241 5.47 17.29 3.26
CA GLY A 241 6.05 18.62 3.18
C GLY A 241 6.61 19.10 4.52
N GLU A 242 7.61 19.95 4.49
CA GLU A 242 8.12 20.65 5.67
C GLU A 242 7.10 21.63 6.21
N ALA A 243 7.07 21.87 7.52
CA ALA A 243 6.23 22.89 8.12
C ALA A 243 6.68 24.26 7.62
N GLY A 244 5.90 24.91 6.74
CA GLY A 244 6.22 26.23 6.19
C GLY A 244 6.25 26.32 4.65
N SER A 245 6.05 25.21 3.90
CA SER A 245 6.09 25.25 2.43
C SER A 245 4.75 25.57 1.73
N LEU A 246 3.72 25.92 2.48
CA LEU A 246 2.51 26.53 1.90
C LEU A 246 2.81 28.02 1.76
N GLY A 247 3.13 28.43 0.51
CA GLY A 247 3.65 29.71 0.11
C GLY A 247 3.03 30.93 0.81
N ASP A 248 3.86 31.68 1.51
CA ASP A 248 3.77 33.14 1.58
C ASP A 248 4.22 33.70 0.22
N ASP A 249 3.36 33.65 -0.78
CA ASP A 249 3.45 34.61 -1.86
C ASP A 249 2.75 35.90 -1.37
N PRO A 250 3.48 36.98 -1.07
CA PRO A 250 2.84 38.27 -0.80
C PRO A 250 2.20 38.74 -2.11
N VAL A 251 0.89 38.84 -2.08
CA VAL A 251 0.15 39.57 -3.12
C VAL A 251 0.66 40.99 -3.12
N SER A 252 1.42 41.32 -4.13
CA SER A 252 1.81 42.70 -4.51
C SER A 252 0.92 43.20 -5.64
#